data_d86b38e2a181ac6626eb117015f3d206
#
_entry.id   d86b38e2a181ac6626eb117015f3d206
#
_cell.length_a   1.000
_cell.length_b   1.000
_cell.length_c   1.000
_cell.angle_alpha   90.00
_cell.angle_beta   90.00
_cell.angle_gamma   90.00
#
_symmetry.space_group_name_H-M   'P 1'
#
loop_
_entity.id
_entity.type
_entity.pdbx_description
1 polymer ?
#
loop_
_entity_poly.entity_id
_entity_poly.type
_entity_poly.pdbx_seq_one_letter_code
_entity_poly.pdbx_strand_id
1 'polypeptide(L)'
;MMNQLFIRGYKQWRDDSMIREIENRRSIRKYKPDELDRKLIEEIIYSASLAPSAKNRQPWKFIVYQGEEKDKLVDVMRNGINSEKTTHELMPEWAFAIPDAENTVRIMQEAPCLIAVLNTNQHTPFASIENEKRIVEICDSLSIDAAIENMILTATGYGLGTLWIANTCFAYN
;
A
#
# COMPACT_ATOMS: atom_id res chain seq x y z
N MET A 1 26.84 -11.72 27.23
CA MET A 1 26.90 -12.14 25.81
C MET A 1 25.47 -12.46 25.33
N MET A 2 24.86 -11.57 24.55
CA MET A 2 23.57 -11.85 23.92
C MET A 2 23.81 -12.82 22.75
N ASN A 3 23.30 -14.05 22.86
CA ASN A 3 23.24 -14.98 21.73
C ASN A 3 22.30 -14.40 20.67
N GLN A 4 22.85 -13.86 19.58
CA GLN A 4 22.06 -13.55 18.40
C GLN A 4 21.62 -14.87 17.76
N LEU A 5 20.33 -15.16 17.87
CA LEU A 5 19.71 -16.30 17.20
C LEU A 5 19.51 -15.96 15.73
N PHE A 6 20.43 -16.38 14.86
CA PHE A 6 20.22 -16.34 13.42
C PHE A 6 19.40 -17.57 13.01
N ILE A 7 18.11 -17.36 12.72
CA ILE A 7 17.25 -18.43 12.20
C ILE A 7 17.56 -18.59 10.70
N ARG A 8 18.40 -19.57 10.36
CA ARG A 8 18.58 -20.03 8.99
C ARG A 8 17.71 -21.28 8.77
N GLY A 9 16.75 -21.21 7.85
CA GLY A 9 16.05 -22.37 7.31
C GLY A 9 14.58 -22.45 7.70
N TYR A 10 13.71 -21.90 6.87
CA TYR A 10 12.25 -21.86 7.06
C TYR A 10 11.52 -23.22 6.98
N LYS A 11 12.19 -24.31 6.63
CA LYS A 11 11.52 -25.62 6.41
C LYS A 11 11.14 -26.39 7.68
N GLN A 12 11.68 -26.02 8.84
CA GLN A 12 11.55 -26.80 10.07
C GLN A 12 10.44 -26.29 11.03
N TRP A 13 9.82 -25.13 10.72
CA TRP A 13 8.84 -24.46 11.59
C TRP A 13 7.40 -24.50 11.05
N ARG A 14 7.10 -25.40 10.12
CA ARG A 14 5.71 -25.63 9.70
C ARG A 14 5.01 -26.47 10.75
N ASP A 15 4.61 -25.81 11.80
CA ASP A 15 3.64 -26.33 12.77
C ASP A 15 2.28 -25.69 12.45
N ASP A 16 1.19 -26.37 12.77
CA ASP A 16 -0.21 -25.90 12.58
C ASP A 16 -0.56 -24.60 13.33
N SER A 17 0.43 -23.98 13.98
CA SER A 17 0.35 -22.72 14.72
C SER A 17 0.58 -21.46 13.86
N MET A 18 1.02 -21.59 12.60
CA MET A 18 1.22 -20.44 11.72
C MET A 18 -0.13 -19.77 11.39
N ILE A 19 -0.14 -18.42 11.39
CA ILE A 19 -1.33 -17.65 10.97
C ILE A 19 -1.57 -17.91 9.49
N ARG A 20 -2.69 -18.53 9.14
CA ARG A 20 -3.02 -18.98 7.77
C ARG A 20 -3.03 -17.86 6.75
N GLU A 21 -3.42 -16.66 7.16
CA GLU A 21 -3.47 -15.48 6.33
C GLU A 21 -2.07 -15.09 5.83
N ILE A 22 -1.05 -15.23 6.66
CA ILE A 22 0.35 -14.99 6.28
C ILE A 22 0.79 -16.00 5.20
N GLU A 23 0.45 -17.28 5.37
CA GLU A 23 0.80 -18.32 4.40
C GLU A 23 0.04 -18.19 3.08
N ASN A 24 -1.23 -17.78 3.13
CA ASN A 24 -2.14 -17.78 1.99
C ASN A 24 -2.15 -16.48 1.22
N ARG A 25 -1.78 -15.36 1.84
CA ARG A 25 -1.73 -14.05 1.20
C ARG A 25 -0.92 -14.10 -0.11
N ARG A 26 -1.49 -13.57 -1.16
CA ARG A 26 -0.84 -13.37 -2.47
C ARG A 26 -1.16 -11.99 -3.03
N SER A 27 -0.27 -11.46 -3.84
CA SER A 27 -0.53 -10.26 -4.64
C SER A 27 -1.48 -10.59 -5.78
N ILE A 28 -2.74 -10.19 -5.65
CA ILE A 28 -3.79 -10.45 -6.63
C ILE A 28 -3.88 -9.26 -7.59
N ARG A 29 -3.95 -9.55 -8.89
CA ARG A 29 -3.93 -8.56 -10.00
C ARG A 29 -5.08 -8.70 -10.97
N LYS A 30 -6.07 -9.53 -10.63
CA LYS A 30 -7.35 -9.69 -11.37
C LYS A 30 -8.47 -9.76 -10.36
N TYR A 31 -9.51 -9.01 -10.57
CA TYR A 31 -10.61 -8.87 -9.63
C TYR A 31 -11.94 -9.18 -10.30
N LYS A 32 -12.91 -9.58 -9.48
CA LYS A 32 -14.31 -9.62 -9.84
C LYS A 32 -14.89 -8.21 -9.68
N PRO A 33 -15.92 -7.84 -10.48
CA PRO A 33 -16.51 -6.51 -10.40
C PRO A 33 -17.49 -6.34 -9.21
N ASP A 34 -17.54 -7.33 -8.31
CA ASP A 34 -18.50 -7.34 -7.20
C ASP A 34 -18.15 -6.21 -6.21
N GLU A 35 -19.13 -5.42 -5.86
CA GLU A 35 -18.98 -4.37 -4.84
C GLU A 35 -18.70 -5.00 -3.46
N LEU A 36 -17.89 -4.31 -2.67
CA LEU A 36 -17.60 -4.72 -1.32
C LEU A 36 -18.55 -4.03 -0.34
N ASP A 37 -19.06 -4.80 0.63
CA ASP A 37 -19.86 -4.26 1.73
C ASP A 37 -19.04 -3.24 2.53
N ARG A 38 -19.66 -2.11 2.82
CA ARG A 38 -19.07 -1.04 3.62
C ARG A 38 -18.59 -1.53 5.00
N LYS A 39 -19.34 -2.39 5.69
CA LYS A 39 -18.93 -2.94 6.98
C LYS A 39 -17.65 -3.74 6.89
N LEU A 40 -17.50 -4.54 5.84
CA LEU A 40 -16.30 -5.32 5.61
C LEU A 40 -15.08 -4.41 5.40
N ILE A 41 -15.24 -3.33 4.65
CA ILE A 41 -14.17 -2.34 4.45
C ILE A 41 -13.83 -1.65 5.78
N GLU A 42 -14.82 -1.26 6.57
CA GLU A 42 -14.63 -0.66 7.89
C GLU A 42 -13.87 -1.59 8.85
N GLU A 43 -14.16 -2.89 8.86
CA GLU A 43 -13.44 -3.88 9.66
C GLU A 43 -11.98 -4.04 9.21
N ILE A 44 -11.73 -4.05 7.91
CA ILE A 44 -10.37 -4.10 7.35
C ILE A 44 -9.58 -2.86 7.77
N ILE A 45 -10.16 -1.66 7.68
CA ILE A 45 -9.52 -0.41 8.10
C ILE A 45 -9.32 -0.38 9.62
N TYR A 46 -10.28 -0.87 10.38
CA TYR A 46 -10.12 -0.99 11.83
C TYR A 46 -8.92 -1.85 12.20
N SER A 47 -8.71 -2.97 11.52
CA SER A 47 -7.52 -3.81 11.75
C SER A 47 -6.21 -3.07 11.50
N ALA A 48 -6.17 -2.20 10.49
CA ALA A 48 -5.02 -1.32 10.23
C ALA A 48 -4.74 -0.38 11.39
N SER A 49 -5.78 0.19 11.99
CA SER A 49 -5.65 1.12 13.13
C SER A 49 -5.06 0.49 14.39
N LEU A 50 -5.07 -0.84 14.49
CA LEU A 50 -4.48 -1.59 15.59
C LEU A 50 -2.97 -1.84 15.42
N ALA A 51 -2.39 -1.43 14.31
CA ALA A 51 -0.95 -1.58 14.08
C ALA A 51 -0.12 -0.75 15.07
N PRO A 52 1.06 -1.23 15.47
CA PRO A 52 1.98 -0.43 16.25
C PRO A 52 2.50 0.76 15.43
N SER A 53 2.76 1.88 16.11
CA SER A 53 3.40 3.03 15.46
C SER A 53 4.43 3.67 16.36
N ALA A 54 5.47 4.27 15.76
CA ALA A 54 6.52 4.93 16.50
C ALA A 54 5.95 6.01 17.42
N LYS A 55 6.17 5.86 18.73
CA LYS A 55 5.60 6.75 19.79
C LYS A 55 4.07 6.86 19.74
N ASN A 56 3.39 5.85 19.20
CA ASN A 56 1.94 5.83 19.00
C ASN A 56 1.42 7.04 18.19
N ARG A 57 2.20 7.52 17.21
CA ARG A 57 1.80 8.68 16.41
C ARG A 57 0.66 8.39 15.45
N GLN A 58 0.48 7.12 15.04
CA GLN A 58 -0.58 6.71 14.11
C GLN A 58 -0.61 7.59 12.84
N PRO A 59 0.49 7.64 12.07
CA PRO A 59 0.71 8.65 11.02
C PRO A 59 -0.04 8.36 9.72
N TRP A 60 -1.12 7.62 9.78
CA TRP A 60 -1.90 7.17 8.63
C TRP A 60 -3.24 7.88 8.52
N LYS A 61 -3.67 8.06 7.27
CA LYS A 61 -5.04 8.41 6.93
C LYS A 61 -5.49 7.48 5.80
N PHE A 62 -6.63 6.82 5.98
CA PHE A 62 -7.21 5.93 5.00
C PHE A 62 -8.34 6.65 4.25
N ILE A 63 -8.31 6.58 2.92
CA ILE A 63 -9.37 7.10 2.05
C ILE A 63 -9.83 5.95 1.17
N VAL A 64 -11.13 5.64 1.23
CA VAL A 64 -11.76 4.58 0.45
C VAL A 64 -12.35 5.17 -0.82
N TYR A 65 -12.05 4.53 -1.94
CA TYR A 65 -12.57 4.88 -3.26
C TYR A 65 -13.31 3.71 -3.86
N GLN A 66 -14.57 3.91 -4.23
CA GLN A 66 -15.43 2.97 -4.95
C GLN A 66 -16.23 3.72 -6.02
N GLY A 67 -16.79 3.00 -7.00
CA GLY A 67 -17.60 3.58 -8.07
C GLY A 67 -16.89 4.73 -8.79
N GLU A 68 -17.62 5.82 -9.04
CA GLU A 68 -17.12 6.99 -9.79
C GLU A 68 -15.89 7.66 -9.14
N GLU A 69 -15.81 7.70 -7.82
CA GLU A 69 -14.66 8.30 -7.12
C GLU A 69 -13.39 7.47 -7.34
N LYS A 70 -13.52 6.15 -7.42
CA LYS A 70 -12.42 5.28 -7.81
C LYS A 70 -11.96 5.58 -9.25
N ASP A 71 -12.90 5.73 -10.18
CA ASP A 71 -12.58 6.01 -11.57
C ASP A 71 -11.87 7.35 -11.73
N LYS A 72 -12.28 8.37 -10.98
CA LYS A 72 -11.57 9.67 -10.93
C LYS A 72 -10.12 9.53 -10.44
N LEU A 73 -9.88 8.74 -9.39
CA LEU A 73 -8.52 8.48 -8.89
C LEU A 73 -7.66 7.77 -9.95
N VAL A 74 -8.23 6.78 -10.62
CA VAL A 74 -7.56 6.07 -11.72
C VAL A 74 -7.22 7.02 -12.87
N ASP A 75 -8.11 7.95 -13.20
CA ASP A 75 -7.86 8.96 -14.24
C ASP A 75 -6.76 9.95 -13.85
N VAL A 76 -6.69 10.36 -12.57
CA VAL A 76 -5.57 11.19 -12.07
C VAL A 76 -4.24 10.46 -12.28
N MET A 77 -4.15 9.20 -11.87
CA MET A 77 -2.95 8.38 -12.06
C MET A 77 -2.57 8.23 -13.55
N ARG A 78 -3.57 7.96 -14.41
CA ARG A 78 -3.38 7.85 -15.86
C ARG A 78 -2.86 9.15 -16.48
N ASN A 79 -3.43 10.28 -16.08
CA ASN A 79 -3.04 11.59 -16.59
C ASN A 79 -1.62 11.94 -16.15
N GLY A 80 -1.24 11.65 -14.91
CA GLY A 80 0.14 11.85 -14.43
C GLY A 80 1.16 11.01 -15.21
N ILE A 81 0.85 9.74 -15.49
CA ILE A 81 1.71 8.87 -16.32
C ILE A 81 1.84 9.45 -17.75
N ASN A 82 0.74 9.88 -18.35
CA ASN A 82 0.74 10.46 -19.70
C ASN A 82 1.55 11.75 -19.75
N SER A 83 1.47 12.59 -18.72
CA SER A 83 2.29 13.80 -18.59
C SER A 83 3.77 13.41 -18.51
N GLU A 84 4.13 12.50 -17.62
CA GLU A 84 5.52 12.06 -17.42
C GLU A 84 6.14 11.44 -18.67
N LYS A 85 5.36 10.68 -19.47
CA LYS A 85 5.79 10.16 -20.77
C LYS A 85 6.28 11.26 -21.74
N THR A 86 5.71 12.44 -21.61
CA THR A 86 5.99 13.57 -22.52
C THR A 86 7.04 14.51 -21.96
N THR A 87 6.94 14.82 -20.67
CA THR A 87 7.75 15.85 -20.03
C THR A 87 9.02 15.31 -19.38
N HIS A 88 8.97 14.10 -18.83
CA HIS A 88 10.05 13.52 -18.01
C HIS A 88 10.51 14.44 -16.85
N GLU A 89 9.59 15.28 -16.34
CA GLU A 89 9.92 16.29 -15.33
C GLU A 89 9.97 15.75 -13.91
N LEU A 90 9.09 14.80 -13.59
CA LEU A 90 8.92 14.31 -12.22
C LEU A 90 10.02 13.30 -11.86
N MET A 91 10.29 12.35 -12.74
CA MET A 91 11.24 11.28 -12.53
C MET A 91 11.97 10.90 -13.82
N PRO A 92 12.87 11.76 -14.34
CA PRO A 92 13.51 11.58 -15.65
C PRO A 92 14.30 10.28 -15.77
N GLU A 93 14.89 9.80 -14.68
CA GLU A 93 15.67 8.56 -14.66
C GLU A 93 14.79 7.28 -14.52
N TRP A 94 13.47 7.45 -14.32
CA TRP A 94 12.53 6.35 -14.05
C TRP A 94 11.61 6.05 -15.24
N ALA A 95 11.93 6.50 -16.43
CA ALA A 95 11.16 6.22 -17.64
C ALA A 95 10.92 4.71 -17.86
N PHE A 96 11.83 3.85 -17.41
CA PHE A 96 11.69 2.40 -17.45
C PHE A 96 10.53 1.87 -16.58
N ALA A 97 10.07 2.62 -15.58
CA ALA A 97 8.97 2.24 -14.69
C ALA A 97 7.58 2.58 -15.26
N ILE A 98 7.50 3.36 -16.34
CA ILE A 98 6.23 3.76 -16.96
C ILE A 98 5.38 2.55 -17.38
N PRO A 99 5.90 1.50 -18.05
CA PRO A 99 5.08 0.34 -18.41
C PRO A 99 4.48 -0.40 -17.19
N ASP A 100 5.22 -0.45 -16.07
CA ASP A 100 4.70 -1.02 -14.82
C ASP A 100 3.60 -0.15 -14.21
N ALA A 101 3.77 1.17 -14.24
CA ALA A 101 2.75 2.12 -13.79
C ALA A 101 1.47 2.04 -14.63
N GLU A 102 1.57 1.87 -15.95
CA GLU A 102 0.41 1.64 -16.83
C GLU A 102 -0.32 0.33 -16.51
N ASN A 103 0.44 -0.75 -16.26
CA ASN A 103 -0.15 -1.99 -15.81
C ASN A 103 -0.83 -1.84 -14.44
N THR A 104 -0.26 -1.05 -13.55
CA THR A 104 -0.87 -0.71 -12.25
C THR A 104 -2.21 0.00 -12.43
N VAL A 105 -2.29 1.00 -13.32
CA VAL A 105 -3.56 1.69 -13.66
C VAL A 105 -4.62 0.71 -14.15
N ARG A 106 -4.24 -0.25 -15.01
CA ARG A 106 -5.16 -1.30 -15.48
C ARG A 106 -5.69 -2.14 -14.31
N ILE A 107 -4.81 -2.54 -13.39
CA ILE A 107 -5.21 -3.31 -12.20
C ILE A 107 -6.13 -2.49 -11.29
N MET A 108 -5.83 -1.21 -11.07
CA MET A 108 -6.67 -0.30 -10.29
C MET A 108 -8.06 -0.15 -10.91
N GLN A 109 -8.15 -0.06 -12.23
CA GLN A 109 -9.44 0.03 -12.95
C GLN A 109 -10.31 -1.21 -12.73
N GLU A 110 -9.70 -2.41 -12.72
CA GLU A 110 -10.42 -3.67 -12.51
C GLU A 110 -10.87 -3.88 -11.06
N ALA A 111 -10.16 -3.29 -10.08
CA ALA A 111 -10.47 -3.47 -8.67
C ALA A 111 -11.79 -2.76 -8.29
N PRO A 112 -12.70 -3.41 -7.52
CA PRO A 112 -13.96 -2.77 -7.10
C PRO A 112 -13.75 -1.70 -6.03
N CYS A 113 -12.65 -1.74 -5.32
CA CYS A 113 -12.33 -0.81 -4.22
C CYS A 113 -10.83 -0.51 -4.20
N LEU A 114 -10.49 0.76 -3.99
CA LEU A 114 -9.13 1.22 -3.72
C LEU A 114 -9.11 1.89 -2.35
N ILE A 115 -8.06 1.63 -1.58
CA ILE A 115 -7.81 2.32 -0.30
C ILE A 115 -6.49 3.07 -0.43
N ALA A 116 -6.55 4.40 -0.50
CA ALA A 116 -5.36 5.22 -0.41
C ALA A 116 -4.94 5.36 1.06
N VAL A 117 -3.67 5.05 1.32
CA VAL A 117 -3.07 5.20 2.65
C VAL A 117 -2.08 6.35 2.58
N LEU A 118 -2.42 7.45 3.25
CA LEU A 118 -1.64 8.67 3.24
C LEU A 118 -0.80 8.78 4.52
N ASN A 119 0.45 9.22 4.35
CA ASN A 119 1.26 9.67 5.47
C ASN A 119 0.84 11.09 5.87
N THR A 120 0.49 11.30 7.15
CA THR A 120 -0.02 12.59 7.64
C THR A 120 1.07 13.60 7.96
N ASN A 121 2.34 13.28 7.72
CA ASN A 121 3.46 14.20 7.95
C ASN A 121 3.57 15.34 6.93
N GLN A 122 2.74 15.33 5.88
CA GLN A 122 2.63 16.37 4.85
C GLN A 122 3.90 16.60 4.02
N HIS A 123 4.83 15.64 3.98
CA HIS A 123 6.01 15.72 3.12
C HIS A 123 5.74 15.06 1.78
N THR A 124 6.15 15.73 0.70
CA THR A 124 6.19 15.12 -0.63
C THR A 124 7.50 14.34 -0.81
N PRO A 125 7.49 13.18 -1.49
CA PRO A 125 8.70 12.40 -1.76
C PRO A 125 9.70 13.15 -2.67
N PHE A 126 9.28 14.22 -3.36
CA PHE A 126 10.09 14.99 -4.28
C PHE A 126 10.79 16.20 -3.64
N ALA A 127 10.46 16.56 -2.40
CA ALA A 127 11.13 17.63 -1.68
C ALA A 127 12.30 17.11 -0.85
N SER A 128 13.39 17.89 -0.81
CA SER A 128 14.46 17.66 0.16
C SER A 128 13.97 17.99 1.57
N ILE A 129 14.32 17.15 2.54
CA ILE A 129 14.00 17.37 3.95
C ILE A 129 15.23 17.23 4.83
N GLU A 130 15.21 17.90 5.98
CA GLU A 130 16.27 17.84 6.99
C GLU A 130 16.42 16.43 7.57
N ASN A 131 17.62 16.11 8.07
CA ASN A 131 17.94 14.77 8.57
C ASN A 131 16.99 14.28 9.68
N GLU A 132 16.64 15.15 10.62
CA GLU A 132 15.72 14.83 11.73
C GLU A 132 14.32 14.49 11.20
N LYS A 133 13.83 15.24 10.24
CA LYS A 133 12.54 15.00 9.57
C LYS A 133 12.59 13.71 8.75
N ARG A 134 13.73 13.42 8.09
CA ARG A 134 13.93 12.14 7.37
C ARG A 134 13.82 10.94 8.30
N ILE A 135 14.39 11.00 9.51
CA ILE A 135 14.27 9.92 10.50
C ILE A 135 12.79 9.71 10.89
N VAL A 136 12.06 10.81 11.12
CA VAL A 136 10.62 10.74 11.45
C VAL A 136 9.84 10.12 10.28
N GLU A 137 10.09 10.55 9.05
CA GLU A 137 9.45 10.03 7.84
C GLU A 137 9.67 8.52 7.69
N ILE A 138 10.88 8.04 7.90
CA ILE A 138 11.20 6.60 7.87
C ILE A 138 10.38 5.86 8.94
N CYS A 139 10.35 6.36 10.18
CA CYS A 139 9.58 5.75 11.26
C CYS A 139 8.08 5.74 10.96
N ASP A 140 7.56 6.80 10.34
CA ASP A 140 6.15 6.90 9.96
C ASP A 140 5.82 5.95 8.81
N SER A 141 6.69 5.84 7.81
CA SER A 141 6.54 4.88 6.71
C SER A 141 6.51 3.43 7.23
N LEU A 142 7.44 3.04 8.10
CA LEU A 142 7.44 1.71 8.72
C LEU A 142 6.18 1.44 9.54
N SER A 143 5.62 2.47 10.19
CA SER A 143 4.37 2.35 10.94
C SER A 143 3.18 2.15 10.00
N ILE A 144 3.15 2.87 8.87
CA ILE A 144 2.13 2.74 7.83
C ILE A 144 2.20 1.35 7.19
N ASP A 145 3.42 0.84 6.94
CA ASP A 145 3.62 -0.50 6.38
C ASP A 145 3.02 -1.58 7.28
N ALA A 146 3.21 -1.47 8.60
CA ALA A 146 2.58 -2.36 9.56
C ALA A 146 1.04 -2.29 9.51
N ALA A 147 0.47 -1.09 9.34
CA ALA A 147 -0.97 -0.91 9.21
C ALA A 147 -1.50 -1.52 7.90
N ILE A 148 -0.79 -1.34 6.79
CA ILE A 148 -1.15 -1.94 5.50
C ILE A 148 -1.11 -3.47 5.59
N GLU A 149 -0.09 -4.05 6.23
CA GLU A 149 -0.02 -5.52 6.36
C GLU A 149 -1.19 -6.07 7.19
N ASN A 150 -1.59 -5.39 8.28
CA ASN A 150 -2.79 -5.75 9.03
C ASN A 150 -4.05 -5.77 8.13
N MET A 151 -4.23 -4.74 7.27
CA MET A 151 -5.34 -4.71 6.30
C MET A 151 -5.30 -5.90 5.35
N ILE A 152 -4.13 -6.18 4.78
CA ILE A 152 -3.94 -7.23 3.79
C ILE A 152 -4.22 -8.61 4.40
N LEU A 153 -3.73 -8.88 5.62
CA LEU A 153 -3.97 -10.14 6.30
C LEU A 153 -5.45 -10.29 6.68
N THR A 154 -6.08 -9.23 7.19
CA THR A 154 -7.51 -9.24 7.51
C THR A 154 -8.35 -9.48 6.26
N ALA A 155 -8.07 -8.79 5.15
CA ALA A 155 -8.75 -9.02 3.88
C ALA A 155 -8.57 -10.47 3.39
N THR A 156 -7.37 -11.05 3.55
CA THR A 156 -7.08 -12.44 3.21
C THR A 156 -7.95 -13.39 4.05
N GLY A 157 -8.13 -13.12 5.35
CA GLY A 157 -8.99 -13.88 6.24
C GLY A 157 -10.46 -13.88 5.81
N TYR A 158 -10.93 -12.79 5.20
CA TYR A 158 -12.26 -12.68 4.60
C TYR A 158 -12.34 -13.26 3.18
N GLY A 159 -11.27 -13.88 2.68
CA GLY A 159 -11.22 -14.44 1.32
C GLY A 159 -11.09 -13.41 0.21
N LEU A 160 -10.70 -12.18 0.52
CA LEU A 160 -10.47 -11.12 -0.45
C LEU A 160 -9.04 -11.15 -0.96
N GLY A 161 -8.90 -10.89 -2.28
CA GLY A 161 -7.61 -10.66 -2.91
C GLY A 161 -7.17 -9.20 -2.78
N THR A 162 -5.89 -8.98 -2.48
CA THR A 162 -5.31 -7.65 -2.32
C THR A 162 -4.06 -7.47 -3.17
N LEU A 163 -3.76 -6.22 -3.51
CA LEU A 163 -2.49 -5.80 -4.07
C LEU A 163 -2.01 -4.54 -3.34
N TRP A 164 -0.81 -4.58 -2.80
CA TRP A 164 -0.13 -3.40 -2.31
C TRP A 164 0.54 -2.68 -3.48
N ILE A 165 0.17 -1.42 -3.68
CA ILE A 165 0.68 -0.55 -4.74
C ILE A 165 1.54 0.54 -4.09
N ALA A 166 2.81 0.61 -4.46
CA ALA A 166 3.77 1.60 -3.97
C ALA A 166 4.20 2.62 -5.04
N ASN A 167 3.83 2.42 -6.30
CA ASN A 167 4.24 3.27 -7.43
C ASN A 167 3.21 4.36 -7.77
N THR A 168 2.57 4.93 -6.74
CA THR A 168 1.55 5.99 -6.89
C THR A 168 2.14 7.39 -7.10
N CYS A 169 3.47 7.50 -7.25
CA CYS A 169 4.18 8.76 -7.45
C CYS A 169 3.68 9.59 -8.63
N PHE A 170 3.14 8.97 -9.68
CA PHE A 170 2.55 9.65 -10.83
C PHE A 170 1.22 10.37 -10.54
N ALA A 171 0.61 10.15 -9.38
CA ALA A 171 -0.63 10.82 -8.96
C ALA A 171 -0.39 12.09 -8.11
N TYR A 172 0.86 12.59 -8.04
CA TYR A 172 1.23 13.77 -7.25
C TYR A 172 1.11 15.11 -8.01
N ASN A 173 0.65 15.11 -9.26
CA ASN A 173 0.45 16.33 -10.07
C ASN A 173 -0.96 16.88 -9.93
#